data_22e5d7715fb064b479aa3dc547d77eeb
#
_entry.id   22e5d7715fb064b479aa3dc547d77eeb
#
_cell.length_a   1.000
_cell.length_b   1.000
_cell.length_c   1.000
_cell.angle_alpha   90.00
_cell.angle_beta   90.00
_cell.angle_gamma   90.00
#
_symmetry.space_group_name_H-M   'P 1'
#
loop_
_entity.id
_entity.type
_entity.pdbx_description
1 polymer ?
#
loop_
_entity_poly.entity_id
_entity_poly.type
_entity_poly.pdbx_seq_one_letter_code
_entity_poly.pdbx_strand_id
1 'polypeptide(L)'
;MQNNRNIAIIAHVDHGKTTLVDKMLLAGNLFRSNQNSGELILDNNDLERERGITILSKNVSINYNGTKINIIDTPGHSDFGGEVERVLNMADGCILLVDAFEGPMPQTRFVLQKALEIGLKPIVVVNKVDKPNCRPEEVYEMVFDLMFSLNATEDQLDFPVIYGSAKNNWMSTDWKQQTDSCLLYT
;
A
#
# COMPACT_ATOMS: atom_id res chain seq x y z
N MET A 1 19.36 17.69 9.22
CA MET A 1 18.11 17.79 8.45
C MET A 1 17.30 16.54 8.75
N GLN A 2 16.01 16.68 9.07
CA GLN A 2 15.15 15.53 9.29
C GLN A 2 14.91 14.85 7.94
N ASN A 3 15.17 13.55 7.84
CA ASN A 3 14.99 12.81 6.60
C ASN A 3 13.48 12.51 6.45
N ASN A 4 12.83 13.09 5.46
CA ASN A 4 11.40 12.88 5.20
C ASN A 4 11.23 12.03 3.94
N ARG A 5 10.26 11.12 3.96
CA ARG A 5 9.83 10.30 2.82
C ARG A 5 8.32 10.37 2.70
N ASN A 6 7.83 10.65 1.51
CA ASN A 6 6.41 10.68 1.19
C ASN A 6 6.08 9.46 0.33
N ILE A 7 5.19 8.61 0.81
CA ILE A 7 4.85 7.35 0.14
C ILE A 7 3.36 7.35 -0.15
N ALA A 8 2.97 7.20 -1.41
CA ALA A 8 1.60 6.99 -1.81
C ALA A 8 1.23 5.50 -1.75
N ILE A 9 0.05 5.16 -1.25
CA ILE A 9 -0.43 3.76 -1.27
C ILE A 9 -1.49 3.61 -2.35
N ILE A 10 -1.20 2.76 -3.32
CA ILE A 10 -2.08 2.38 -4.43
C ILE A 10 -2.64 0.99 -4.13
N ALA A 11 -3.96 0.89 -4.04
CA ALA A 11 -4.63 -0.39 -3.80
C ALA A 11 -6.02 -0.41 -4.42
N HIS A 12 -6.49 -1.60 -4.77
CA HIS A 12 -7.92 -1.80 -5.05
C HIS A 12 -8.73 -1.85 -3.75
N VAL A 13 -10.03 -1.61 -3.86
CA VAL A 13 -10.98 -1.78 -2.75
C VAL A 13 -10.82 -3.20 -2.18
N ASP A 14 -10.91 -3.34 -0.88
CA ASP A 14 -10.78 -4.61 -0.14
C ASP A 14 -9.41 -5.33 -0.23
N HIS A 15 -8.39 -4.80 -0.89
CA HIS A 15 -7.03 -5.37 -0.87
C HIS A 15 -6.32 -5.21 0.49
N GLY A 16 -6.93 -4.48 1.43
CA GLY A 16 -6.45 -4.34 2.81
C GLY A 16 -5.59 -3.11 3.06
N LYS A 17 -5.78 -2.05 2.27
CA LYS A 17 -5.06 -0.77 2.39
C LYS A 17 -5.17 -0.18 3.79
N THR A 18 -6.40 0.04 4.29
CA THR A 18 -6.64 0.61 5.63
C THR A 18 -6.01 -0.26 6.71
N THR A 19 -6.18 -1.59 6.62
CA THR A 19 -5.59 -2.53 7.58
C THR A 19 -4.06 -2.44 7.61
N LEU A 20 -3.41 -2.35 6.43
CA LEU A 20 -1.96 -2.22 6.35
C LEU A 20 -1.49 -0.92 7.00
N VAL A 21 -2.12 0.21 6.67
CA VAL A 21 -1.75 1.53 7.22
C VAL A 21 -1.96 1.57 8.72
N ASP A 22 -3.06 1.02 9.25
CA ASP A 22 -3.30 0.93 10.69
C ASP A 22 -2.20 0.13 11.40
N LYS A 23 -1.75 -1.00 10.80
CA LYS A 23 -0.65 -1.79 11.35
C LYS A 23 0.69 -1.06 11.31
N MET A 24 0.97 -0.31 10.23
CA MET A 24 2.16 0.53 10.15
C MET A 24 2.15 1.64 11.22
N LEU A 25 0.99 2.25 11.49
CA LEU A 25 0.83 3.25 12.54
C LEU A 25 1.06 2.66 13.93
N LEU A 26 0.52 1.46 14.20
CA LEU A 26 0.73 0.75 15.45
C LEU A 26 2.20 0.40 15.67
N ALA A 27 2.86 -0.09 14.63
CA ALA A 27 4.28 -0.46 14.69
C ALA A 27 5.20 0.76 14.84
N GLY A 28 4.80 1.94 14.32
CA GLY A 28 5.51 3.21 14.48
C GLY A 28 5.38 3.85 15.89
N ASN A 29 4.80 3.17 16.88
CA ASN A 29 4.57 3.66 18.24
C ASN A 29 3.79 5.00 18.34
N LEU A 30 2.93 5.29 17.37
CA LEU A 30 2.13 6.53 17.38
C LEU A 30 0.93 6.46 18.34
N PHE A 31 0.62 5.28 18.88
CA PHE A 31 -0.46 5.10 19.84
C PHE A 31 0.07 5.10 21.27
N ARG A 32 -0.42 6.03 22.08
CA ARG A 32 -0.36 5.93 23.54
C ARG A 32 -1.23 4.74 23.95
N SER A 33 -0.76 3.96 24.90
CA SER A 33 -1.32 2.71 25.43
C SER A 33 -2.79 2.75 25.93
N ASN A 34 -3.51 3.85 25.73
CA ASN A 34 -4.88 4.07 26.21
C ASN A 34 -5.92 4.36 25.13
N GLN A 35 -5.58 4.25 23.84
CA GLN A 35 -6.60 4.33 22.78
C GLN A 35 -7.05 2.92 22.42
N ASN A 36 -8.34 2.64 22.65
CA ASN A 36 -9.00 1.39 22.28
C ASN A 36 -8.79 1.11 20.79
N SER A 37 -8.09 0.03 20.51
CA SER A 37 -7.72 -0.45 19.16
C SER A 37 -8.89 -1.05 18.36
N GLY A 38 -10.10 -0.55 18.55
CA GLY A 38 -11.32 -1.12 17.98
C GLY A 38 -11.85 -0.45 16.71
N GLU A 39 -11.34 0.72 16.35
CA GLU A 39 -11.83 1.46 15.18
C GLU A 39 -10.71 1.67 14.16
N LEU A 40 -11.02 1.43 12.88
CA LEU A 40 -10.14 1.74 11.74
C LEU A 40 -9.89 3.24 11.73
N ILE A 41 -8.62 3.63 11.93
CA ILE A 41 -8.25 5.03 12.22
C ILE A 41 -8.41 5.91 10.99
N LEU A 42 -8.25 5.34 9.81
CA LEU A 42 -8.33 6.07 8.55
C LEU A 42 -9.77 6.26 8.05
N ASP A 43 -10.70 5.37 8.37
CA ASP A 43 -12.07 5.43 7.84
C ASP A 43 -13.04 6.10 8.84
N ASN A 44 -12.83 7.39 9.12
CA ASN A 44 -13.67 8.18 10.01
C ASN A 44 -14.89 8.83 9.35
N ASN A 45 -15.08 8.67 8.04
CA ASN A 45 -16.22 9.22 7.33
C ASN A 45 -17.30 8.14 7.16
N ASP A 46 -18.54 8.44 7.57
CA ASP A 46 -19.66 7.50 7.50
C ASP A 46 -19.92 6.98 6.08
N LEU A 47 -19.71 7.82 5.06
CA LEU A 47 -19.83 7.43 3.65
C LEU A 47 -18.72 6.49 3.19
N GLU A 48 -17.50 6.65 3.70
CA GLU A 48 -16.38 5.75 3.41
C GLU A 48 -16.60 4.39 4.06
N ARG A 49 -17.11 4.38 5.30
CA ARG A 49 -17.47 3.14 6.02
C ARG A 49 -18.63 2.40 5.34
N GLU A 50 -19.66 3.10 4.90
CA GLU A 50 -20.83 2.50 4.26
C GLU A 50 -20.47 1.89 2.89
N ARG A 51 -19.59 2.54 2.14
CA ARG A 51 -19.21 2.12 0.80
C ARG A 51 -17.95 1.27 0.75
N GLY A 52 -17.19 1.17 1.85
CA GLY A 52 -15.91 0.47 1.92
C GLY A 52 -14.81 1.06 1.01
N ILE A 53 -14.91 2.34 0.63
CA ILE A 53 -13.98 3.00 -0.28
C ILE A 53 -13.40 4.27 0.36
N THR A 54 -12.15 4.57 0.07
CA THR A 54 -11.54 5.87 0.41
C THR A 54 -11.98 6.93 -0.59
N ILE A 55 -12.61 8.00 -0.12
CA ILE A 55 -13.09 9.12 -0.96
C ILE A 55 -12.10 10.28 -0.90
N LEU A 56 -11.59 10.60 0.29
CA LEU A 56 -10.64 11.68 0.50
C LEU A 56 -9.25 11.14 0.82
N SER A 57 -8.24 11.71 0.18
CA SER A 57 -6.85 11.39 0.52
C SER A 57 -6.54 11.80 1.95
N LYS A 58 -5.97 10.88 2.72
CA LYS A 58 -5.58 11.11 4.11
C LYS A 58 -4.08 10.98 4.24
N ASN A 59 -3.50 11.86 5.05
CA ASN A 59 -2.07 11.84 5.32
C ASN A 59 -1.84 11.41 6.76
N VAL A 60 -1.04 10.39 6.95
CA VAL A 60 -0.54 9.97 8.25
C VAL A 60 0.96 9.94 8.24
N SER A 61 1.58 10.15 9.39
CA SER A 61 3.04 10.17 9.51
C SER A 61 3.51 9.20 10.58
N ILE A 62 4.54 8.45 10.28
CA ILE A 62 5.25 7.61 11.24
C ILE A 62 6.72 8.06 11.33
N ASN A 63 7.32 7.90 12.50
CA ASN A 63 8.75 8.08 12.68
C ASN A 63 9.41 6.72 12.85
N TYR A 64 10.33 6.41 11.94
CA TYR A 64 11.04 5.15 11.95
C TYR A 64 12.55 5.38 11.76
N ASN A 65 13.36 4.92 12.69
CA ASN A 65 14.83 5.05 12.67
C ASN A 65 15.33 6.47 12.32
N GLY A 66 14.68 7.52 12.87
CA GLY A 66 15.05 8.91 12.63
C GLY A 66 14.57 9.49 11.30
N THR A 67 13.85 8.71 10.50
CA THR A 67 13.19 9.15 9.27
C THR A 67 11.69 9.34 9.52
N LYS A 68 11.17 10.47 9.08
CA LYS A 68 9.72 10.71 9.06
C LYS A 68 9.15 10.20 7.74
N ILE A 69 8.25 9.22 7.83
CA ILE A 69 7.56 8.64 6.68
C ILE A 69 6.13 9.19 6.69
N ASN A 70 5.78 9.94 5.67
CA ASN A 70 4.42 10.41 5.44
C ASN A 70 3.74 9.41 4.48
N ILE A 71 2.67 8.80 4.94
CA ILE A 71 1.87 7.86 4.16
C ILE A 71 0.67 8.64 3.64
N ILE A 72 0.52 8.68 2.32
CA ILE A 72 -0.56 9.37 1.63
C ILE A 72 -1.50 8.31 1.07
N ASP A 73 -2.71 8.28 1.61
CA ASP A 73 -3.75 7.36 1.15
C ASP A 73 -4.33 7.88 -0.17
N THR A 74 -4.30 7.06 -1.23
CA THR A 74 -4.85 7.42 -2.53
C THR A 74 -6.26 6.86 -2.71
N PRO A 75 -7.21 7.65 -3.27
CA PRO A 75 -8.48 7.11 -3.70
C PRO A 75 -8.27 5.98 -4.71
N GLY A 76 -8.95 4.84 -4.51
CA GLY A 76 -8.80 3.67 -5.38
C GLY A 76 -9.68 3.71 -6.63
N HIS A 77 -10.53 4.72 -6.81
CA HIS A 77 -11.53 4.78 -7.88
C HIS A 77 -11.12 5.77 -8.98
N SER A 78 -11.32 5.37 -10.24
CA SER A 78 -11.00 6.19 -11.43
C SER A 78 -11.71 7.55 -11.48
N ASP A 79 -12.84 7.69 -10.80
CA ASP A 79 -13.64 8.94 -10.75
C ASP A 79 -12.90 10.09 -10.03
N PHE A 80 -11.85 9.77 -9.27
CA PHE A 80 -11.05 10.74 -8.51
C PHE A 80 -9.68 11.05 -9.15
N GLY A 81 -9.59 10.98 -10.49
CA GLY A 81 -8.32 11.12 -11.22
C GLY A 81 -7.51 12.36 -10.87
N GLY A 82 -8.15 13.52 -10.70
CA GLY A 82 -7.47 14.76 -10.31
C GLY A 82 -6.89 14.74 -8.88
N GLU A 83 -7.55 14.07 -7.95
CA GLU A 83 -7.05 13.84 -6.58
C GLU A 83 -5.84 12.90 -6.60
N VAL A 84 -5.94 11.83 -7.38
CA VAL A 84 -4.86 10.85 -7.57
C VAL A 84 -3.59 11.52 -8.09
N GLU A 85 -3.69 12.31 -9.16
CA GLU A 85 -2.52 13.01 -9.73
C GLU A 85 -1.89 13.99 -8.73
N ARG A 86 -2.70 14.72 -7.96
CA ARG A 86 -2.21 15.64 -6.93
C ARG A 86 -1.42 14.89 -5.84
N VAL A 87 -1.96 13.76 -5.38
CA VAL A 87 -1.32 12.93 -4.36
C VAL A 87 -0.01 12.35 -4.85
N LEU A 88 -0.01 11.77 -6.05
CA LEU A 88 1.17 11.14 -6.63
C LEU A 88 2.32 12.14 -6.85
N ASN A 89 2.00 13.38 -7.24
CA ASN A 89 3.00 14.44 -7.42
C ASN A 89 3.70 14.88 -6.10
N MET A 90 3.12 14.55 -4.94
CA MET A 90 3.73 14.83 -3.63
C MET A 90 4.57 13.66 -3.11
N ALA A 91 4.51 12.50 -3.75
CA ALA A 91 5.15 11.28 -3.28
C ALA A 91 6.57 11.13 -3.83
N ASP A 92 7.46 10.55 -3.02
CA ASP A 92 8.83 10.15 -3.40
C ASP A 92 8.86 8.72 -3.98
N GLY A 93 7.85 7.91 -3.67
CA GLY A 93 7.67 6.55 -4.14
C GLY A 93 6.24 6.08 -3.88
N CYS A 94 5.90 4.88 -4.33
CA CYS A 94 4.58 4.33 -4.09
C CYS A 94 4.62 2.87 -3.64
N ILE A 95 3.65 2.49 -2.82
CA ILE A 95 3.36 1.09 -2.48
C ILE A 95 2.18 0.65 -3.33
N LEU A 96 2.38 -0.42 -4.11
CA LEU A 96 1.32 -1.12 -4.83
C LEU A 96 0.88 -2.31 -3.99
N LEU A 97 -0.30 -2.21 -3.37
CA LEU A 97 -0.87 -3.28 -2.55
C LEU A 97 -1.83 -4.13 -3.37
N VAL A 98 -1.57 -5.43 -3.43
CA VAL A 98 -2.33 -6.41 -4.22
C VAL A 98 -2.77 -7.57 -3.34
N ASP A 99 -4.00 -8.05 -3.50
CA ASP A 99 -4.48 -9.28 -2.85
C ASP A 99 -3.82 -10.51 -3.50
N ALA A 100 -3.30 -11.44 -2.68
CA ALA A 100 -2.61 -12.65 -3.12
C ALA A 100 -3.49 -13.65 -3.89
N PHE A 101 -4.80 -13.47 -3.89
CA PHE A 101 -5.75 -14.30 -4.63
C PHE A 101 -6.26 -13.59 -5.90
N GLU A 102 -6.69 -12.33 -5.77
CA GLU A 102 -7.33 -11.58 -6.86
C GLU A 102 -6.31 -11.05 -7.88
N GLY A 103 -5.12 -10.67 -7.41
CA GLY A 103 -4.13 -10.02 -8.24
C GLY A 103 -4.43 -8.55 -8.53
N PRO A 104 -3.74 -7.91 -9.49
CA PRO A 104 -3.96 -6.52 -9.85
C PRO A 104 -5.30 -6.33 -10.58
N MET A 105 -6.10 -5.37 -10.11
CA MET A 105 -7.44 -5.09 -10.65
C MET A 105 -7.41 -3.92 -11.65
N PRO A 106 -8.40 -3.80 -12.57
CA PRO A 106 -8.40 -2.78 -13.61
C PRO A 106 -8.32 -1.33 -13.10
N GLN A 107 -8.93 -1.05 -11.96
CA GLN A 107 -8.87 0.29 -11.34
C GLN A 107 -7.46 0.65 -10.88
N THR A 108 -6.72 -0.32 -10.37
CA THR A 108 -5.31 -0.17 -9.96
C THR A 108 -4.43 0.21 -11.16
N ARG A 109 -4.77 -0.28 -12.36
CA ARG A 109 -4.04 0.00 -13.60
C ARG A 109 -3.92 1.50 -13.88
N PHE A 110 -5.03 2.25 -13.76
CA PHE A 110 -5.03 3.69 -14.02
C PHE A 110 -4.10 4.44 -13.06
N VAL A 111 -4.23 4.17 -11.75
CA VAL A 111 -3.42 4.85 -10.72
C VAL A 111 -1.94 4.48 -10.85
N LEU A 112 -1.66 3.21 -11.11
CA LEU A 112 -0.29 2.72 -11.33
C LEU A 112 0.33 3.37 -12.58
N GLN A 113 -0.42 3.45 -13.69
CA GLN A 113 0.05 4.13 -14.91
C GLN A 113 0.49 5.56 -14.63
N LYS A 114 -0.34 6.33 -13.90
CA LYS A 114 -0.02 7.70 -13.51
C LYS A 114 1.23 7.78 -12.62
N ALA A 115 1.38 6.86 -11.68
CA ALA A 115 2.58 6.78 -10.85
C ALA A 115 3.86 6.51 -11.66
N LEU A 116 3.79 5.59 -12.62
CA LEU A 116 4.92 5.26 -13.49
C LEU A 116 5.27 6.41 -14.44
N GLU A 117 4.26 7.10 -15.02
CA GLU A 117 4.43 8.26 -15.91
C GLU A 117 5.20 9.41 -15.25
N ILE A 118 4.99 9.66 -13.95
CA ILE A 118 5.73 10.68 -13.19
C ILE A 118 7.05 10.18 -12.58
N GLY A 119 7.44 8.94 -12.89
CA GLY A 119 8.73 8.36 -12.50
C GLY A 119 8.79 7.80 -11.08
N LEU A 120 7.67 7.56 -10.40
CA LEU A 120 7.67 6.92 -9.10
C LEU A 120 8.16 5.47 -9.21
N LYS A 121 8.97 5.05 -8.22
CA LYS A 121 9.41 3.66 -8.09
C LYS A 121 8.43 2.93 -7.17
N PRO A 122 7.80 1.84 -7.64
CA PRO A 122 6.87 1.07 -6.84
C PRO A 122 7.57 0.07 -5.92
N ILE A 123 7.01 -0.13 -4.74
CA ILE A 123 7.24 -1.30 -3.89
C ILE A 123 5.96 -2.12 -3.94
N VAL A 124 6.05 -3.39 -4.32
CA VAL A 124 4.88 -4.26 -4.41
C VAL A 124 4.66 -4.99 -3.10
N VAL A 125 3.45 -4.94 -2.58
CA VAL A 125 3.04 -5.67 -1.38
C VAL A 125 1.92 -6.64 -1.75
N VAL A 126 2.24 -7.93 -1.72
CA VAL A 126 1.27 -9.02 -1.94
C VAL A 126 0.67 -9.41 -0.59
N ASN A 127 -0.54 -8.94 -0.33
CA ASN A 127 -1.25 -9.08 0.94
C ASN A 127 -2.17 -10.30 0.96
N LYS A 128 -2.54 -10.74 2.15
CA LYS A 128 -3.48 -11.84 2.40
C LYS A 128 -2.95 -13.22 1.96
N VAL A 129 -1.66 -13.43 2.05
CA VAL A 129 -1.05 -14.75 1.79
C VAL A 129 -1.42 -15.83 2.83
N ASP A 130 -2.12 -15.43 3.90
CA ASP A 130 -2.73 -16.32 4.89
C ASP A 130 -4.00 -17.03 4.40
N LYS A 131 -4.55 -16.60 3.26
CA LYS A 131 -5.71 -17.27 2.67
C LYS A 131 -5.33 -18.61 2.04
N PRO A 132 -6.17 -19.67 2.19
CA PRO A 132 -5.85 -21.01 1.66
C PRO A 132 -5.74 -21.06 0.13
N ASN A 133 -6.35 -20.12 -0.58
CA ASN A 133 -6.36 -20.06 -2.04
C ASN A 133 -5.41 -18.99 -2.58
N CYS A 134 -4.45 -18.53 -1.77
CA CYS A 134 -3.48 -17.54 -2.24
C CYS A 134 -2.54 -18.15 -3.30
N ARG A 135 -2.13 -17.31 -4.25
CA ARG A 135 -1.23 -17.65 -5.36
C ARG A 135 -0.19 -16.54 -5.57
N PRO A 136 0.64 -16.29 -4.56
CA PRO A 136 1.51 -15.12 -4.55
C PRO A 136 2.52 -15.08 -5.70
N GLU A 137 2.99 -16.23 -6.17
CA GLU A 137 3.92 -16.32 -7.31
C GLU A 137 3.24 -15.91 -8.62
N GLU A 138 2.01 -16.40 -8.88
CA GLU A 138 1.23 -15.99 -10.05
C GLU A 138 0.86 -14.49 -9.99
N VAL A 139 0.52 -13.98 -8.80
CA VAL A 139 0.20 -12.56 -8.62
C VAL A 139 1.42 -11.69 -8.88
N TYR A 140 2.61 -12.13 -8.51
CA TYR A 140 3.86 -11.47 -8.88
C TYR A 140 4.01 -11.34 -10.40
N GLU A 141 3.83 -12.43 -11.13
CA GLU A 141 3.89 -12.45 -12.61
C GLU A 141 2.82 -11.50 -13.20
N MET A 142 1.60 -11.53 -12.68
CA MET A 142 0.53 -10.64 -13.13
C MET A 142 0.88 -9.15 -12.93
N VAL A 143 1.53 -8.81 -11.83
CA VAL A 143 1.98 -7.44 -11.54
C VAL A 143 3.10 -7.04 -12.48
N PHE A 144 4.06 -7.94 -12.72
CA PHE A 144 5.16 -7.72 -13.66
C PHE A 144 4.63 -7.47 -15.07
N ASP A 145 3.73 -8.32 -15.55
CA ASP A 145 3.10 -8.18 -16.87
C ASP A 145 2.31 -6.86 -16.97
N LEU A 146 1.61 -6.49 -15.90
CA LEU A 146 0.91 -5.22 -15.84
C LEU A 146 1.87 -4.04 -15.99
N MET A 147 2.96 -4.00 -15.22
CA MET A 147 3.95 -2.92 -15.30
C MET A 147 4.62 -2.87 -16.67
N PHE A 148 4.96 -4.03 -17.24
CA PHE A 148 5.50 -4.12 -18.57
C PHE A 148 4.51 -3.57 -19.62
N SER A 149 3.23 -3.91 -19.52
CA SER A 149 2.17 -3.40 -20.40
C SER A 149 1.94 -1.88 -20.29
N LEU A 150 2.35 -1.29 -19.17
CA LEU A 150 2.29 0.15 -18.89
C LEU A 150 3.57 0.89 -19.29
N ASN A 151 4.51 0.23 -19.98
CA ASN A 151 5.81 0.76 -20.41
C ASN A 151 6.65 1.26 -19.21
N ALA A 152 6.64 0.54 -18.09
CA ALA A 152 7.54 0.81 -16.98
C ALA A 152 9.01 0.76 -17.43
N THR A 153 9.85 1.62 -16.88
CA THR A 153 11.28 1.63 -17.16
C THR A 153 11.95 0.41 -16.51
N GLU A 154 13.19 0.07 -16.94
CA GLU A 154 13.96 -1.02 -16.32
C GLU A 154 14.12 -0.82 -14.82
N ASP A 155 14.38 0.41 -14.37
CA ASP A 155 14.47 0.79 -12.95
C ASP A 155 13.16 0.59 -12.18
N GLN A 156 12.02 0.69 -12.85
CA GLN A 156 10.69 0.48 -12.26
C GLN A 156 10.29 -1.00 -12.29
N LEU A 157 10.81 -1.78 -13.23
CA LEU A 157 10.62 -3.24 -13.31
C LEU A 157 11.47 -4.01 -12.29
N ASP A 158 12.56 -3.41 -11.81
CA ASP A 158 13.36 -3.95 -10.69
C ASP A 158 12.76 -3.52 -9.33
N PHE A 159 11.50 -3.85 -9.13
CA PHE A 159 10.77 -3.48 -7.93
C PHE A 159 10.93 -4.52 -6.82
N PRO A 160 11.12 -4.09 -5.56
CA PRO A 160 11.09 -5.01 -4.42
C PRO A 160 9.68 -5.53 -4.16
N VAL A 161 9.56 -6.81 -3.82
CA VAL A 161 8.30 -7.45 -3.47
C VAL A 161 8.30 -7.91 -2.03
N ILE A 162 7.20 -7.65 -1.36
CA ILE A 162 6.95 -7.99 0.02
C ILE A 162 5.66 -8.79 0.08
N TYR A 163 5.68 -9.89 0.81
CA TYR A 163 4.55 -10.78 0.99
C TYR A 163 4.09 -10.77 2.44
N GLY A 164 2.80 -10.90 2.69
CA GLY A 164 2.36 -11.04 4.06
C GLY A 164 0.86 -10.98 4.28
N SER A 165 0.50 -10.85 5.56
CA SER A 165 -0.86 -10.64 6.02
C SER A 165 -0.92 -9.43 6.94
N ALA A 166 -1.45 -8.33 6.44
CA ALA A 166 -1.68 -7.14 7.26
C ALA A 166 -2.61 -7.45 8.45
N LYS A 167 -3.60 -8.31 8.26
CA LYS A 167 -4.51 -8.77 9.32
C LYS A 167 -3.75 -9.46 10.45
N ASN A 168 -2.83 -10.36 10.11
CA ASN A 168 -2.05 -11.15 11.05
C ASN A 168 -0.73 -10.47 11.48
N ASN A 169 -0.53 -9.22 11.04
CA ASN A 169 0.57 -8.33 11.43
C ASN A 169 1.97 -8.88 11.11
N TRP A 170 2.15 -9.50 9.93
CA TRP A 170 3.46 -9.93 9.48
C TRP A 170 3.67 -9.67 7.99
N MET A 171 4.92 -9.38 7.60
CA MET A 171 5.40 -9.19 6.25
C MET A 171 6.78 -9.81 6.08
N SER A 172 7.10 -10.36 4.92
CA SER A 172 8.38 -11.00 4.63
C SER A 172 8.73 -10.84 3.14
N THR A 173 10.00 -10.99 2.80
CA THR A 173 10.46 -11.12 1.42
C THR A 173 10.23 -12.52 0.85
N ASP A 174 9.97 -13.51 1.70
CA ASP A 174 9.58 -14.87 1.33
C ASP A 174 8.21 -15.19 1.92
N TRP A 175 7.22 -15.44 1.08
CA TRP A 175 5.84 -15.68 1.51
C TRP A 175 5.65 -16.97 2.33
N LYS A 176 6.63 -17.88 2.30
CA LYS A 176 6.66 -19.12 3.09
C LYS A 176 7.19 -18.92 4.50
N GLN A 177 7.79 -17.76 4.77
CA GLN A 177 8.40 -17.44 6.08
C GLN A 177 7.65 -16.29 6.74
N GLN A 178 6.96 -16.58 7.83
CA GLN A 178 6.30 -15.56 8.65
C GLN A 178 7.31 -14.85 9.54
N THR A 179 7.12 -13.54 9.69
CA THR A 179 7.89 -12.70 10.61
C THR A 179 7.00 -12.22 11.76
N ASP A 180 7.60 -11.61 12.77
CA ASP A 180 6.86 -11.11 13.95
C ASP A 180 6.33 -9.68 13.77
N SER A 181 6.55 -9.05 12.61
CA SER A 181 6.20 -7.64 12.36
C SER A 181 5.80 -7.39 10.91
N CYS A 182 4.90 -6.41 10.71
CA CYS A 182 4.60 -5.86 9.39
C CYS A 182 5.63 -4.80 8.95
N LEU A 183 6.61 -4.45 9.77
CA LEU A 183 7.73 -3.61 9.36
C LEU A 183 8.84 -4.50 8.81
N LEU A 184 9.11 -4.33 7.53
CA LEU A 184 10.28 -4.91 6.90
C LEU A 184 11.49 -4.01 7.16
N TYR A 185 12.49 -4.61 7.74
CA TYR A 185 13.81 -4.02 7.85
C TYR A 185 14.56 -4.34 6.55
N THR A 186 14.74 -3.38 5.73
CA THR A 186 15.72 -3.40 4.64
C THR A 186 16.89 -2.50 4.99
#